data_855bb5d94538341d00d043d783731e5e
#
_entry.id   855bb5d94538341d00d043d783731e5e
#
_cell.length_a   1.000
_cell.length_b   1.000
_cell.length_c   1.000
_cell.angle_alpha   90.00
_cell.angle_beta   90.00
_cell.angle_gamma   90.00
#
_symmetry.space_group_name_H-M   'P 1'
#
loop_
_entity.id
_entity.type
_entity.pdbx_description
1 polymer ?
#
loop_
_entity_poly.entity_id
_entity_poly.type
_entity_poly.pdbx_seq_one_letter_code
_entity_poly.pdbx_strand_id
1 'polypeptide(L)'
;GSNIFNLLGVLGICAVICPVPVDKIILKRDIPISIVTTALLLLMTSVGVLFNGEFMQCEMNEIVGGVGRFAGMVLLAVFCCYNFYLIADAKKKAGDEEAGEDIPLWKCAVLIVSGLALIIGGGQAVVYGARTVAQALGMSETFIGLTIVAVGTSLPELVTSVVASRKGEAGLAVGNVVGSNIFNILFILGISSTIHPIGVNAASVYDMVILIGISILTFLFSLKGKVLNRTEGVIMLLIYTADMIFAVIR
;
A
#
# COMPACT_ATOMS: atom_id res chain seq x y z
N GLY A 1 -8.01 2.63 0.76
CA GLY A 1 -7.66 2.85 2.19
C GLY A 1 -6.30 2.28 2.55
N SER A 2 -6.07 0.96 2.46
CA SER A 2 -4.80 0.33 2.89
C SER A 2 -3.56 0.90 2.18
N ASN A 3 -3.62 1.17 0.88
CA ASN A 3 -2.50 1.75 0.14
C ASN A 3 -2.18 3.19 0.58
N ILE A 4 -3.20 3.98 0.94
CA ILE A 4 -3.05 5.33 1.49
C ILE A 4 -2.40 5.24 2.87
N PHE A 5 -2.90 4.33 3.74
CA PHE A 5 -2.31 4.10 5.05
C PHE A 5 -0.86 3.62 4.95
N ASN A 6 -0.54 2.75 4.01
CA ASN A 6 0.83 2.28 3.79
C ASN A 6 1.78 3.46 3.50
N LEU A 7 1.42 4.37 2.57
CA LEU A 7 2.27 5.51 2.25
C LEU A 7 2.30 6.56 3.35
N LEU A 8 1.14 6.98 3.88
CA LEU A 8 1.06 8.08 4.82
C LEU A 8 1.24 7.63 6.28
N GLY A 9 0.57 6.53 6.66
CA GLY A 9 0.61 6.01 8.03
C GLY A 9 1.91 5.26 8.31
N VAL A 10 2.18 4.19 7.57
CA VAL A 10 3.34 3.32 7.84
C VAL A 10 4.66 4.05 7.62
N LEU A 11 4.88 4.68 6.46
CA LEU A 11 6.11 5.43 6.20
C LEU A 11 6.20 6.67 7.09
N GLY A 12 5.07 7.34 7.37
CA GLY A 12 5.03 8.48 8.29
C GLY A 12 5.50 8.10 9.69
N ILE A 13 4.97 7.01 10.25
CA ILE A 13 5.39 6.49 11.57
C ILE A 13 6.87 6.09 11.54
N CYS A 14 7.31 5.35 10.52
CA CYS A 14 8.71 4.97 10.39
C CYS A 14 9.63 6.20 10.34
N ALA A 15 9.31 7.22 9.54
CA ALA A 15 10.10 8.43 9.40
C ALA A 15 10.17 9.26 10.69
N VAL A 16 9.09 9.29 11.48
CA VAL A 16 9.08 9.94 12.81
C VAL A 16 9.99 9.20 13.80
N ILE A 17 9.94 7.87 13.82
CA ILE A 17 10.78 7.04 14.70
C ILE A 17 12.26 7.18 14.32
N CYS A 18 12.58 6.97 13.04
CA CYS A 18 13.92 7.02 12.50
C CYS A 18 13.86 7.55 11.06
N PRO A 19 14.71 8.52 10.66
CA PRO A 19 14.80 8.94 9.27
C PRO A 19 14.99 7.74 8.35
N VAL A 20 14.18 7.63 7.30
CA VAL A 20 14.12 6.45 6.43
C VAL A 20 14.88 6.74 5.13
N PRO A 21 16.08 6.16 4.93
CA PRO A 21 16.78 6.27 3.66
C PRO A 21 15.99 5.57 2.55
N VAL A 22 15.86 6.24 1.41
CA VAL A 22 15.18 5.71 0.23
C VAL A 22 16.23 5.27 -0.78
N ASP A 23 16.26 3.98 -1.08
CA ASP A 23 17.17 3.42 -2.07
C ASP A 23 16.92 4.04 -3.45
N LYS A 24 17.99 4.28 -4.21
CA LYS A 24 17.92 4.80 -5.59
C LYS A 24 17.09 3.91 -6.52
N ILE A 25 17.08 2.61 -6.27
CA ILE A 25 16.33 1.65 -7.08
C ILE A 25 14.85 1.83 -6.81
N ILE A 26 14.44 1.88 -5.53
CA ILE A 26 13.05 2.10 -5.12
C ILE A 26 12.56 3.45 -5.66
N LEU A 27 13.38 4.50 -5.50
CA LEU A 27 13.06 5.85 -5.96
C LEU A 27 12.85 5.94 -7.48
N LYS A 28 13.72 5.28 -8.27
CA LYS A 28 13.67 5.41 -9.74
C LYS A 28 12.80 4.36 -10.42
N ARG A 29 12.48 3.26 -9.76
CA ARG A 29 11.74 2.12 -10.30
C ARG A 29 10.40 1.93 -9.61
N ASP A 30 10.42 1.63 -8.31
CA ASP A 30 9.23 1.08 -7.66
C ASP A 30 8.18 2.15 -7.34
N ILE A 31 8.59 3.35 -6.89
CA ILE A 31 7.65 4.46 -6.67
C ILE A 31 7.00 4.92 -7.99
N PRO A 32 7.74 5.16 -9.09
CA PRO A 32 7.13 5.46 -10.39
C PRO A 32 6.19 4.36 -10.90
N ILE A 33 6.56 3.08 -10.74
CA ILE A 33 5.69 1.95 -11.11
C ILE A 33 4.40 1.97 -10.29
N SER A 34 4.47 2.23 -8.99
CA SER A 34 3.28 2.35 -8.13
C SER A 34 2.35 3.48 -8.60
N ILE A 35 2.91 4.64 -8.97
CA ILE A 35 2.14 5.76 -9.51
C ILE A 35 1.47 5.38 -10.83
N VAL A 36 2.24 4.83 -11.78
CA VAL A 36 1.75 4.41 -13.10
C VAL A 36 0.66 3.33 -12.95
N THR A 37 0.84 2.38 -12.04
CA THR A 37 -0.12 1.31 -11.80
C THR A 37 -1.46 1.86 -11.27
N THR A 38 -1.40 2.81 -10.33
CA THR A 38 -2.61 3.47 -9.81
C THR A 38 -3.28 4.31 -10.89
N ALA A 39 -2.51 5.04 -11.69
CA ALA A 39 -3.03 5.82 -12.81
C ALA A 39 -3.66 4.92 -13.89
N LEU A 40 -3.04 3.79 -14.21
CA LEU A 40 -3.59 2.80 -15.12
C LEU A 40 -4.92 2.25 -14.61
N LEU A 41 -5.01 1.91 -13.32
CA LEU A 41 -6.25 1.47 -12.70
C LEU A 41 -7.33 2.55 -12.82
N LEU A 42 -7.02 3.80 -12.49
CA LEU A 42 -7.95 4.93 -12.60
C LEU A 42 -8.45 5.08 -14.04
N LEU A 43 -7.56 5.03 -15.03
CA LEU A 43 -7.93 5.10 -16.44
C LEU A 43 -8.82 3.93 -16.87
N MET A 44 -8.50 2.70 -16.45
CA MET A 44 -9.29 1.51 -16.82
C MET A 44 -10.68 1.50 -16.20
N THR A 45 -10.88 2.16 -15.06
CA THR A 45 -12.14 2.12 -14.30
C THR A 45 -13.04 3.31 -14.53
N SER A 46 -12.51 4.48 -14.84
CA SER A 46 -13.24 5.74 -14.65
C SER A 46 -13.10 6.74 -15.82
N VAL A 47 -12.53 6.30 -16.95
CA VAL A 47 -12.33 7.19 -18.12
C VAL A 47 -13.64 7.87 -18.54
N GLY A 48 -14.74 7.13 -18.65
CA GLY A 48 -16.03 7.67 -19.05
C GLY A 48 -16.51 8.79 -18.13
N VAL A 49 -16.43 8.58 -16.83
CA VAL A 49 -16.93 9.53 -15.82
C VAL A 49 -16.02 10.75 -15.67
N LEU A 50 -14.70 10.54 -15.74
CA LEU A 50 -13.73 11.64 -15.64
C LEU A 50 -13.81 12.63 -16.81
N PHE A 51 -14.09 12.12 -18.03
CA PHE A 51 -14.15 12.96 -19.23
C PHE A 51 -15.53 13.58 -19.49
N ASN A 52 -16.62 12.98 -18.99
CA ASN A 52 -17.97 13.52 -19.20
C ASN A 52 -18.33 14.66 -18.23
N GLY A 53 -17.47 14.98 -17.25
CA GLY A 53 -17.71 16.06 -16.29
C GLY A 53 -18.82 15.78 -15.25
N GLU A 54 -19.43 14.60 -15.28
CA GLU A 54 -20.50 14.20 -14.37
C GLU A 54 -19.97 13.76 -12.99
N PHE A 55 -18.66 13.55 -12.86
CA PHE A 55 -18.02 13.03 -11.66
C PHE A 55 -18.31 13.86 -10.39
N MET A 56 -18.38 15.19 -10.51
CA MET A 56 -18.64 16.07 -9.36
C MET A 56 -20.12 16.08 -8.93
N GLN A 57 -21.02 15.48 -9.71
CA GLN A 57 -22.46 15.43 -9.43
C GLN A 57 -22.92 14.06 -8.94
N CYS A 58 -22.05 13.03 -8.99
CA CYS A 58 -22.36 11.69 -8.54
C CYS A 58 -22.39 11.59 -7.02
N GLU A 59 -23.33 10.83 -6.47
CA GLU A 59 -23.30 10.45 -5.06
C GLU A 59 -22.11 9.52 -4.78
N MET A 60 -21.51 9.63 -3.59
CA MET A 60 -20.29 8.89 -3.23
C MET A 60 -20.43 7.37 -3.34
N ASN A 61 -21.64 6.84 -3.12
CA ASN A 61 -21.93 5.41 -3.19
C ASN A 61 -22.39 4.95 -4.59
N GLU A 62 -22.57 5.87 -5.54
CA GLU A 62 -22.98 5.55 -6.89
C GLU A 62 -21.88 4.80 -7.65
N ILE A 63 -22.24 3.71 -8.33
CA ILE A 63 -21.31 2.94 -9.16
C ILE A 63 -21.07 3.70 -10.45
N VAL A 64 -19.89 4.26 -10.60
CA VAL A 64 -19.50 5.11 -11.73
C VAL A 64 -18.59 4.39 -12.73
N GLY A 65 -18.14 3.18 -12.39
CA GLY A 65 -17.26 2.40 -13.25
C GLY A 65 -17.08 0.97 -12.75
N GLY A 66 -16.09 0.28 -13.29
CA GLY A 66 -15.80 -1.08 -12.86
C GLY A 66 -14.50 -1.66 -13.38
N VAL A 67 -13.97 -2.62 -12.65
CA VAL A 67 -12.84 -3.46 -13.07
C VAL A 67 -13.41 -4.77 -13.60
N GLY A 68 -13.50 -4.89 -14.92
CA GLY A 68 -13.95 -6.11 -15.57
C GLY A 68 -12.87 -7.20 -15.58
N ARG A 69 -13.26 -8.43 -15.99
CA ARG A 69 -12.32 -9.57 -16.07
C ARG A 69 -11.11 -9.29 -16.97
N PHE A 70 -11.32 -8.63 -18.09
CA PHE A 70 -10.22 -8.27 -19.00
C PHE A 70 -9.23 -7.32 -18.32
N ALA A 71 -9.72 -6.30 -17.62
CA ALA A 71 -8.88 -5.39 -16.84
C ALA A 71 -8.10 -6.13 -15.76
N GLY A 72 -8.74 -7.08 -15.06
CA GLY A 72 -8.06 -7.95 -14.09
C GLY A 72 -6.93 -8.77 -14.70
N MET A 73 -7.16 -9.39 -15.87
CA MET A 73 -6.11 -10.13 -16.58
C MET A 73 -4.94 -9.23 -17.00
N VAL A 74 -5.21 -7.99 -17.43
CA VAL A 74 -4.15 -7.02 -17.76
C VAL A 74 -3.33 -6.68 -16.52
N LEU A 75 -3.98 -6.41 -15.36
CA LEU A 75 -3.27 -6.15 -14.11
C LEU A 75 -2.37 -7.33 -13.70
N LEU A 76 -2.88 -8.57 -13.81
CA LEU A 76 -2.10 -9.78 -13.53
C LEU A 76 -0.92 -9.95 -14.51
N ALA A 77 -1.12 -9.67 -15.79
CA ALA A 77 -0.03 -9.72 -16.78
C ALA A 77 1.08 -8.71 -16.45
N VAL A 78 0.69 -7.47 -16.07
CA VAL A 78 1.66 -6.44 -15.62
C VAL A 78 2.38 -6.91 -14.35
N PHE A 79 1.68 -7.53 -13.40
CA PHE A 79 2.28 -8.11 -12.20
C PHE A 79 3.32 -9.18 -12.53
N CYS A 80 2.99 -10.11 -13.42
CA CYS A 80 3.93 -11.16 -13.85
C CYS A 80 5.16 -10.56 -14.54
N CYS A 81 4.98 -9.60 -15.43
CA CYS A 81 6.08 -8.90 -16.11
C CYS A 81 6.99 -8.17 -15.11
N TYR A 82 6.38 -7.48 -14.14
CA TYR A 82 7.12 -6.77 -13.09
C TYR A 82 7.95 -7.74 -12.24
N ASN A 83 7.37 -8.85 -11.78
CA ASN A 83 8.09 -9.85 -10.99
C ASN A 83 9.20 -10.53 -11.81
N PHE A 84 8.94 -10.86 -13.08
CA PHE A 84 9.97 -11.41 -13.95
C PHE A 84 11.16 -10.44 -14.10
N TYR A 85 10.88 -9.15 -14.28
CA TYR A 85 11.91 -8.12 -14.30
C TYR A 85 12.71 -8.06 -12.99
N LEU A 86 12.03 -8.11 -11.82
CA LEU A 86 12.68 -8.10 -10.51
C LEU A 86 13.63 -9.30 -10.33
N ILE A 87 13.17 -10.50 -10.71
CA ILE A 87 13.97 -11.73 -10.63
C ILE A 87 15.19 -11.64 -11.55
N ALA A 88 15.00 -11.13 -12.77
CA ALA A 88 16.09 -10.96 -13.72
C ALA A 88 17.14 -9.94 -13.25
N ASP A 89 16.70 -8.82 -12.63
CA ASP A 89 17.59 -7.81 -12.04
C ASP A 89 18.35 -8.37 -10.82
N ALA A 90 17.66 -9.10 -9.95
CA ALA A 90 18.28 -9.76 -8.80
C ALA A 90 19.35 -10.78 -9.22
N LYS A 91 19.08 -11.61 -10.23
CA LYS A 91 20.06 -12.57 -10.74
C LYS A 91 21.32 -11.91 -11.31
N LYS A 92 21.21 -10.74 -11.92
CA LYS A 92 22.37 -9.99 -12.43
C LYS A 92 23.26 -9.47 -11.29
N LYS A 93 22.66 -9.11 -10.14
CA LYS A 93 23.37 -8.55 -8.99
C LYS A 93 23.96 -9.64 -8.08
N ALA A 94 23.35 -10.81 -8.01
CA ALA A 94 23.80 -11.93 -7.17
C ALA A 94 25.19 -12.48 -7.56
N GLY A 95 25.75 -12.10 -8.72
CA GLY A 95 27.12 -12.43 -9.12
C GLY A 95 28.20 -11.61 -8.41
N ASP A 96 27.83 -10.50 -7.75
CA ASP A 96 28.78 -9.55 -7.15
C ASP A 96 28.72 -9.52 -5.59
N GLU A 97 27.80 -10.26 -4.97
CA GLU A 97 27.65 -10.30 -3.52
C GLU A 97 28.41 -11.48 -2.92
N GLU A 98 29.28 -11.19 -1.90
CA GLU A 98 29.88 -12.22 -1.06
C GLU A 98 28.79 -13.06 -0.38
N ALA A 99 28.92 -14.38 -0.44
CA ALA A 99 27.99 -15.31 0.20
C ALA A 99 27.92 -15.01 1.71
N GLY A 100 26.77 -14.53 2.17
CA GLY A 100 26.48 -14.42 3.60
C GLY A 100 26.47 -15.81 4.26
N GLU A 101 26.33 -15.84 5.60
CA GLU A 101 26.24 -17.12 6.33
C GLU A 101 25.21 -18.06 5.71
N ASP A 102 25.62 -19.28 5.37
CA ASP A 102 24.79 -20.32 4.79
C ASP A 102 23.75 -20.83 5.80
N ILE A 103 22.61 -20.12 5.88
CA ILE A 103 21.48 -20.58 6.66
C ILE A 103 20.74 -21.66 5.85
N PRO A 104 20.54 -22.89 6.38
CA PRO A 104 19.82 -23.93 5.68
C PRO A 104 18.42 -23.47 5.26
N LEU A 105 18.04 -23.73 4.01
CA LEU A 105 16.76 -23.29 3.42
C LEU A 105 15.54 -23.66 4.26
N TRP A 106 15.54 -24.82 4.93
CA TRP A 106 14.45 -25.23 5.80
C TRP A 106 14.30 -24.33 7.03
N LYS A 107 15.43 -23.83 7.61
CA LYS A 107 15.39 -22.88 8.72
C LYS A 107 14.84 -21.53 8.27
N CYS A 108 15.26 -21.05 7.09
CA CYS A 108 14.69 -19.84 6.48
C CYS A 108 13.18 -20.00 6.28
N ALA A 109 12.73 -21.11 5.72
CA ALA A 109 11.32 -21.39 5.51
C ALA A 109 10.52 -21.39 6.82
N VAL A 110 11.02 -22.07 7.85
CA VAL A 110 10.36 -22.12 9.18
C VAL A 110 10.29 -20.74 9.80
N LEU A 111 11.39 -19.94 9.75
CA LEU A 111 11.40 -18.59 10.31
C LEU A 111 10.45 -17.65 9.57
N ILE A 112 10.39 -17.73 8.23
CA ILE A 112 9.47 -16.92 7.42
C ILE A 112 8.01 -17.30 7.73
N VAL A 113 7.68 -18.60 7.70
CA VAL A 113 6.30 -19.05 7.93
C VAL A 113 5.84 -18.75 9.35
N SER A 114 6.67 -19.04 10.36
CA SER A 114 6.32 -18.75 11.75
C SER A 114 6.23 -17.26 12.04
N GLY A 115 7.17 -16.46 11.52
CA GLY A 115 7.13 -14.99 11.65
C GLY A 115 5.88 -14.40 10.99
N LEU A 116 5.54 -14.84 9.78
CA LEU A 116 4.34 -14.39 9.07
C LEU A 116 3.06 -14.79 9.82
N ALA A 117 2.99 -16.03 10.32
CA ALA A 117 1.85 -16.51 11.11
C ALA A 117 1.66 -15.69 12.41
N LEU A 118 2.75 -15.37 13.10
CA LEU A 118 2.72 -14.54 14.31
C LEU A 118 2.28 -13.10 14.02
N ILE A 119 2.77 -12.49 12.95
CA ILE A 119 2.42 -11.13 12.57
C ILE A 119 0.95 -11.06 12.15
N ILE A 120 0.48 -11.99 11.30
CA ILE A 120 -0.91 -12.02 10.84
C ILE A 120 -1.83 -12.35 12.02
N GLY A 121 -1.53 -13.38 12.81
CA GLY A 121 -2.33 -13.76 13.97
C GLY A 121 -2.39 -12.67 15.03
N GLY A 122 -1.26 -12.03 15.34
CA GLY A 122 -1.19 -10.88 16.23
C GLY A 122 -1.99 -9.68 15.72
N GLY A 123 -1.85 -9.36 14.43
CA GLY A 123 -2.63 -8.29 13.77
C GLY A 123 -4.14 -8.55 13.87
N GLN A 124 -4.60 -9.76 13.57
CA GLN A 124 -6.01 -10.16 13.69
C GLN A 124 -6.52 -10.04 15.13
N ALA A 125 -5.72 -10.45 16.12
CA ALA A 125 -6.08 -10.33 17.53
C ALA A 125 -6.24 -8.86 17.96
N VAL A 126 -5.34 -7.97 17.51
CA VAL A 126 -5.42 -6.52 17.76
C VAL A 126 -6.68 -5.94 17.13
N VAL A 127 -6.96 -6.25 15.86
CA VAL A 127 -8.16 -5.77 15.15
C VAL A 127 -9.43 -6.26 15.85
N TYR A 128 -9.49 -7.53 16.22
CA TYR A 128 -10.62 -8.10 16.93
C TYR A 128 -10.87 -7.38 18.27
N GLY A 129 -9.81 -7.22 19.08
CA GLY A 129 -9.89 -6.51 20.36
C GLY A 129 -10.31 -5.04 20.19
N ALA A 130 -9.69 -4.33 19.25
CA ALA A 130 -10.03 -2.93 18.98
C ALA A 130 -11.48 -2.76 18.48
N ARG A 131 -11.95 -3.66 17.60
CA ARG A 131 -13.34 -3.69 17.14
C ARG A 131 -14.31 -3.93 18.30
N THR A 132 -14.03 -4.89 19.16
CA THR A 132 -14.88 -5.21 20.31
C THR A 132 -15.00 -4.02 21.27
N VAL A 133 -13.90 -3.33 21.56
CA VAL A 133 -13.91 -2.12 22.39
C VAL A 133 -14.69 -0.99 21.72
N ALA A 134 -14.47 -0.77 20.43
CA ALA A 134 -15.17 0.29 19.68
C ALA A 134 -16.68 0.05 19.63
N GLN A 135 -17.11 -1.20 19.43
CA GLN A 135 -18.53 -1.59 19.49
C GLN A 135 -19.13 -1.35 20.88
N ALA A 136 -18.40 -1.70 21.94
CA ALA A 136 -18.83 -1.45 23.32
C ALA A 136 -18.96 0.06 23.65
N LEU A 137 -18.18 0.91 22.98
CA LEU A 137 -18.28 2.36 23.05
C LEU A 137 -19.40 2.96 22.17
N GLY A 138 -20.16 2.13 21.46
CA GLY A 138 -21.27 2.55 20.61
C GLY A 138 -20.87 3.14 19.25
N MET A 139 -19.65 2.89 18.80
CA MET A 139 -19.19 3.33 17.47
C MET A 139 -19.91 2.57 16.37
N SER A 140 -20.23 3.25 15.26
CA SER A 140 -20.91 2.63 14.11
C SER A 140 -20.01 1.60 13.41
N GLU A 141 -20.61 0.56 12.85
CA GLU A 141 -19.87 -0.47 12.06
C GLU A 141 -19.14 0.15 10.87
N THR A 142 -19.73 1.17 10.25
CA THR A 142 -19.08 1.90 9.14
C THR A 142 -17.81 2.61 9.61
N PHE A 143 -17.86 3.30 10.74
CA PHE A 143 -16.69 3.98 11.31
C PHE A 143 -15.59 2.98 11.70
N ILE A 144 -15.98 1.87 12.33
CA ILE A 144 -15.06 0.77 12.69
C ILE A 144 -14.40 0.19 11.42
N GLY A 145 -15.16 -0.03 10.36
CA GLY A 145 -14.66 -0.54 9.10
C GLY A 145 -13.67 0.41 8.43
N LEU A 146 -14.01 1.70 8.35
CA LEU A 146 -13.17 2.72 7.72
C LEU A 146 -11.88 3.00 8.50
N THR A 147 -11.88 2.83 9.82
CA THR A 147 -10.74 3.15 10.69
C THR A 147 -9.98 1.90 11.13
N ILE A 148 -10.56 1.13 12.04
CA ILE A 148 -9.88 0.00 12.71
C ILE A 148 -9.54 -1.11 11.73
N VAL A 149 -10.49 -1.48 10.85
CA VAL A 149 -10.26 -2.56 9.89
C VAL A 149 -9.29 -2.10 8.79
N ALA A 150 -9.42 -0.87 8.29
CA ALA A 150 -8.51 -0.35 7.27
C ALA A 150 -7.05 -0.28 7.76
N VAL A 151 -6.82 0.21 8.98
CA VAL A 151 -5.49 0.20 9.63
C VAL A 151 -5.05 -1.23 9.93
N GLY A 152 -5.97 -2.06 10.40
CA GLY A 152 -5.70 -3.43 10.81
C GLY A 152 -5.19 -4.34 9.71
N THR A 153 -5.67 -4.16 8.47
CA THR A 153 -5.19 -4.91 7.31
C THR A 153 -3.74 -4.59 6.95
N SER A 154 -3.24 -3.42 7.35
CA SER A 154 -1.85 -2.99 7.13
C SER A 154 -0.99 -3.05 8.39
N LEU A 155 -1.46 -3.67 9.49
CA LEU A 155 -0.65 -3.90 10.68
C LEU A 155 0.59 -4.76 10.42
N PRO A 156 0.53 -5.82 9.59
CA PRO A 156 1.72 -6.58 9.22
C PRO A 156 2.79 -5.69 8.58
N GLU A 157 2.42 -4.83 7.65
CA GLU A 157 3.32 -3.89 6.99
C GLU A 157 3.89 -2.88 7.97
N LEU A 158 3.06 -2.38 8.90
CA LEU A 158 3.50 -1.44 9.92
C LEU A 158 4.55 -2.08 10.84
N VAL A 159 4.27 -3.27 11.36
CA VAL A 159 5.16 -3.97 12.28
C VAL A 159 6.48 -4.30 11.60
N THR A 160 6.45 -4.88 10.41
CA THR A 160 7.68 -5.24 9.65
C THR A 160 8.50 -4.00 9.32
N SER A 161 7.86 -2.91 8.87
CA SER A 161 8.54 -1.67 8.50
C SER A 161 9.16 -0.94 9.70
N VAL A 162 8.45 -0.89 10.83
CA VAL A 162 8.97 -0.29 12.08
C VAL A 162 10.14 -1.11 12.63
N VAL A 163 10.04 -2.44 12.62
CA VAL A 163 11.15 -3.32 13.07
C VAL A 163 12.36 -3.17 12.16
N ALA A 164 12.16 -3.15 10.83
CA ALA A 164 13.23 -2.93 9.87
C ALA A 164 13.92 -1.56 10.10
N SER A 165 13.14 -0.50 10.25
CA SER A 165 13.66 0.85 10.52
C SER A 165 14.49 0.91 11.80
N ARG A 166 14.04 0.23 12.88
CA ARG A 166 14.79 0.17 14.16
C ARG A 166 16.07 -0.66 14.08
N LYS A 167 16.13 -1.65 13.19
CA LYS A 167 17.32 -2.47 12.96
C LYS A 167 18.35 -1.82 12.02
N GLY A 168 18.08 -0.62 11.51
CA GLY A 168 18.94 0.06 10.54
C GLY A 168 18.67 -0.34 9.09
N GLU A 169 17.71 -1.25 8.85
CA GLU A 169 17.27 -1.73 7.54
C GLU A 169 16.12 -0.86 6.98
N ALA A 170 16.23 0.45 7.15
CA ALA A 170 15.14 1.36 6.84
C ALA A 170 14.77 1.39 5.34
N GLY A 171 15.71 1.04 4.44
CA GLY A 171 15.40 0.85 3.02
C GLY A 171 14.39 -0.27 2.77
N LEU A 172 14.39 -1.31 3.62
CA LEU A 172 13.41 -2.39 3.57
C LEU A 172 11.99 -1.88 3.89
N ALA A 173 11.84 -0.88 4.76
CA ALA A 173 10.54 -0.31 5.10
C ALA A 173 9.86 0.35 3.90
N VAL A 174 10.62 1.14 3.11
CA VAL A 174 10.09 1.76 1.88
C VAL A 174 9.74 0.71 0.84
N GLY A 175 10.63 -0.27 0.65
CA GLY A 175 10.40 -1.39 -0.27
C GLY A 175 9.16 -2.20 0.09
N ASN A 176 8.95 -2.50 1.38
CA ASN A 176 7.76 -3.20 1.88
C ASN A 176 6.48 -2.43 1.57
N VAL A 177 6.42 -1.15 1.91
CA VAL A 177 5.24 -0.30 1.70
C VAL A 177 4.90 -0.12 0.22
N VAL A 178 5.89 0.25 -0.60
CA VAL A 178 5.68 0.46 -2.04
C VAL A 178 5.36 -0.87 -2.73
N GLY A 179 6.05 -1.95 -2.35
CA GLY A 179 5.80 -3.30 -2.86
C GLY A 179 4.40 -3.80 -2.53
N SER A 180 3.93 -3.61 -1.29
CA SER A 180 2.55 -3.94 -0.89
C SER A 180 1.51 -3.16 -1.68
N ASN A 181 1.75 -1.88 -1.97
CA ASN A 181 0.83 -1.09 -2.79
C ASN A 181 0.72 -1.61 -4.23
N ILE A 182 1.87 -1.96 -4.85
CA ILE A 182 1.91 -2.57 -6.18
C ILE A 182 1.20 -3.93 -6.16
N PHE A 183 1.46 -4.76 -5.15
CA PHE A 183 0.86 -6.06 -4.97
C PHE A 183 -0.66 -5.98 -4.82
N ASN A 184 -1.15 -5.07 -3.98
CA ASN A 184 -2.59 -4.87 -3.76
C ASN A 184 -3.33 -4.48 -5.04
N ILE A 185 -2.75 -3.61 -5.86
CA ILE A 185 -3.37 -3.17 -7.12
C ILE A 185 -3.23 -4.24 -8.20
N LEU A 186 -2.03 -4.73 -8.46
CA LEU A 186 -1.77 -5.61 -9.59
C LEU A 186 -2.24 -7.04 -9.34
N PHE A 187 -1.96 -7.59 -8.15
CA PHE A 187 -2.27 -8.99 -7.85
C PHE A 187 -3.63 -9.15 -7.18
N ILE A 188 -3.86 -8.52 -6.01
CA ILE A 188 -5.10 -8.74 -5.26
C ILE A 188 -6.31 -8.27 -6.06
N LEU A 189 -6.31 -7.03 -6.54
CA LEU A 189 -7.40 -6.52 -7.34
C LEU A 189 -7.46 -7.21 -8.70
N GLY A 190 -6.31 -7.53 -9.31
CA GLY A 190 -6.22 -8.25 -10.57
C GLY A 190 -6.85 -9.63 -10.51
N ILE A 191 -6.52 -10.46 -9.50
CA ILE A 191 -7.12 -11.79 -9.34
C ILE A 191 -8.60 -11.71 -8.99
N SER A 192 -8.97 -10.80 -8.08
CA SER A 192 -10.36 -10.62 -7.64
C SER A 192 -11.28 -10.23 -8.80
N SER A 193 -10.86 -9.25 -9.63
CA SER A 193 -11.65 -8.79 -10.76
C SER A 193 -11.67 -9.79 -11.95
N THR A 194 -10.65 -10.63 -12.07
CA THR A 194 -10.65 -11.74 -13.04
C THR A 194 -11.67 -12.81 -12.67
N ILE A 195 -11.81 -13.13 -11.38
CA ILE A 195 -12.80 -14.08 -10.87
C ILE A 195 -14.20 -13.48 -10.97
N HIS A 196 -14.38 -12.30 -10.42
CA HIS A 196 -15.65 -11.57 -10.41
C HIS A 196 -15.45 -10.08 -10.70
N PRO A 197 -16.14 -9.51 -11.72
CA PRO A 197 -16.07 -8.07 -11.99
C PRO A 197 -16.45 -7.26 -10.76
N ILE A 198 -15.70 -6.19 -10.49
CA ILE A 198 -15.85 -5.33 -9.31
C ILE A 198 -16.39 -3.98 -9.74
N GLY A 199 -17.52 -3.56 -9.16
CA GLY A 199 -18.04 -2.20 -9.32
C GLY A 199 -17.18 -1.19 -8.59
N VAL A 200 -16.95 -0.02 -9.19
CA VAL A 200 -16.20 1.09 -8.63
C VAL A 200 -17.15 2.25 -8.38
N ASN A 201 -17.32 2.64 -7.14
CA ASN A 201 -18.12 3.80 -6.77
C ASN A 201 -17.32 5.11 -6.84
N ALA A 202 -18.01 6.25 -6.81
CA ALA A 202 -17.38 7.57 -6.88
C ALA A 202 -16.35 7.77 -5.75
N ALA A 203 -16.64 7.31 -4.53
CA ALA A 203 -15.69 7.37 -3.41
C ALA A 203 -14.36 6.66 -3.72
N SER A 204 -14.39 5.50 -4.37
CA SER A 204 -13.17 4.78 -4.78
C SER A 204 -12.36 5.53 -5.84
N VAL A 205 -13.02 6.30 -6.72
CA VAL A 205 -12.35 7.15 -7.70
C VAL A 205 -11.61 8.29 -7.00
N TYR A 206 -12.25 8.94 -6.02
CA TYR A 206 -11.58 9.95 -5.18
C TYR A 206 -10.36 9.35 -4.47
N ASP A 207 -10.49 8.16 -3.87
CA ASP A 207 -9.38 7.48 -3.19
C ASP A 207 -8.20 7.18 -4.16
N MET A 208 -8.48 6.81 -5.41
CA MET A 208 -7.43 6.59 -6.42
C MET A 208 -6.73 7.90 -6.80
N VAL A 209 -7.46 9.01 -6.96
CA VAL A 209 -6.87 10.33 -7.24
C VAL A 209 -6.01 10.80 -6.07
N ILE A 210 -6.53 10.67 -4.83
CA ILE A 210 -5.80 10.98 -3.61
C ILE A 210 -4.53 10.12 -3.50
N LEU A 211 -4.63 8.82 -3.77
CA LEU A 211 -3.48 7.89 -3.74
C LEU A 211 -2.40 8.28 -4.74
N ILE A 212 -2.77 8.73 -5.95
CA ILE A 212 -1.81 9.24 -6.94
C ILE A 212 -1.12 10.49 -6.40
N GLY A 213 -1.88 11.45 -5.87
CA GLY A 213 -1.33 12.67 -5.27
C GLY A 213 -0.37 12.39 -4.12
N ILE A 214 -0.73 11.47 -3.23
CA ILE A 214 0.11 11.02 -2.10
C ILE A 214 1.37 10.30 -2.60
N SER A 215 1.25 9.46 -3.62
CA SER A 215 2.40 8.76 -4.21
C SER A 215 3.39 9.74 -4.83
N ILE A 216 2.89 10.78 -5.51
CA ILE A 216 3.71 11.88 -6.06
C ILE A 216 4.36 12.68 -4.92
N LEU A 217 3.62 13.00 -3.86
CA LEU A 217 4.16 13.70 -2.69
C LEU A 217 5.30 12.89 -2.03
N THR A 218 5.08 11.60 -1.81
CA THR A 218 6.10 10.68 -1.27
C THR A 218 7.32 10.62 -2.17
N PHE A 219 7.13 10.60 -3.48
CA PHE A 219 8.21 10.66 -4.46
C PHE A 219 9.01 11.96 -4.34
N LEU A 220 8.35 13.12 -4.25
CA LEU A 220 8.99 14.44 -4.11
C LEU A 220 9.77 14.56 -2.80
N PHE A 221 9.23 14.09 -1.68
CA PHE A 221 9.95 14.04 -0.42
C PHE A 221 11.19 13.15 -0.52
N SER A 222 11.05 11.99 -1.16
CA SER A 222 12.15 11.04 -1.37
C SER A 222 13.25 11.59 -2.29
N LEU A 223 12.94 12.49 -3.22
CA LEU A 223 13.92 13.16 -4.08
C LEU A 223 14.83 14.12 -3.30
N LYS A 224 14.28 14.82 -2.30
CA LYS A 224 14.92 15.92 -1.56
C LYS A 224 16.01 15.49 -0.59
N GLY A 225 16.74 14.47 -0.84
CA GLY A 225 17.85 14.04 0.03
C GLY A 225 17.95 12.52 0.14
N LYS A 226 17.07 11.81 -0.54
CA LYS A 226 16.94 10.35 -0.50
C LYS A 226 16.73 9.79 0.91
N VAL A 227 16.15 10.61 1.77
CA VAL A 227 15.82 10.27 3.16
C VAL A 227 14.49 10.95 3.48
N LEU A 228 13.52 10.17 3.93
CA LEU A 228 12.30 10.72 4.52
C LEU A 228 12.61 11.16 5.94
N ASN A 229 12.52 12.46 6.19
CA ASN A 229 12.85 13.08 7.46
C ASN A 229 11.67 13.01 8.45
N ARG A 230 11.94 13.23 9.74
CA ARG A 230 10.90 13.29 10.77
C ARG A 230 9.81 14.31 10.48
N THR A 231 10.19 15.49 9.97
CA THR A 231 9.22 16.55 9.60
C THR A 231 8.29 16.08 8.48
N GLU A 232 8.85 15.44 7.45
CA GLU A 232 8.07 14.86 6.36
C GLU A 232 7.16 13.73 6.87
N GLY A 233 7.66 12.90 7.80
CA GLY A 233 6.84 11.89 8.48
C GLY A 233 5.65 12.49 9.24
N VAL A 234 5.85 13.59 9.99
CA VAL A 234 4.75 14.29 10.66
C VAL A 234 3.75 14.86 9.67
N ILE A 235 4.23 15.47 8.56
CA ILE A 235 3.36 15.98 7.49
C ILE A 235 2.52 14.84 6.89
N MET A 236 3.13 13.68 6.62
CA MET A 236 2.43 12.51 6.09
C MET A 236 1.33 12.03 7.05
N LEU A 237 1.59 11.98 8.36
CA LEU A 237 0.61 11.60 9.37
C LEU A 237 -0.53 12.62 9.50
N LEU A 238 -0.25 13.92 9.38
CA LEU A 238 -1.28 14.96 9.37
C LEU A 238 -2.17 14.84 8.12
N ILE A 239 -1.58 14.59 6.95
CA ILE A 239 -2.34 14.35 5.70
C ILE A 239 -3.21 13.08 5.85
N TYR A 240 -2.67 12.00 6.45
CA TYR A 240 -3.45 10.79 6.71
C TYR A 240 -4.64 11.07 7.62
N THR A 241 -4.44 11.85 8.69
CA THR A 241 -5.53 12.23 9.59
C THR A 241 -6.60 13.03 8.85
N ALA A 242 -6.20 13.97 8.00
CA ALA A 242 -7.14 14.76 7.19
C ALA A 242 -7.91 13.86 6.18
N ASP A 243 -7.23 12.91 5.54
CA ASP A 243 -7.85 11.94 4.63
C ASP A 243 -8.87 11.05 5.36
N MET A 244 -8.55 10.59 6.56
CA MET A 244 -9.46 9.81 7.40
C MET A 244 -10.69 10.62 7.82
N ILE A 245 -10.51 11.89 8.20
CA ILE A 245 -11.64 12.80 8.52
C ILE A 245 -12.52 12.96 7.26
N PHE A 246 -11.90 13.21 6.11
CA PHE A 246 -12.63 13.34 4.84
C PHE A 246 -13.40 12.05 4.51
N ALA A 247 -12.77 10.87 4.67
CA ALA A 247 -13.40 9.58 4.40
C ALA A 247 -14.60 9.27 5.32
N VAL A 248 -14.62 9.83 6.53
CA VAL A 248 -15.74 9.66 7.49
C VAL A 248 -16.89 10.64 7.21
N ILE A 249 -16.58 11.84 6.71
CA ILE A 249 -17.59 12.90 6.47
C ILE A 249 -18.31 12.70 5.13
N ARG A 250 -17.63 12.18 4.12
CA ARG A 250 -18.20 11.86 2.79
C ARG A 250 -19.09 10.59 2.88
#